data_19a41bf53d61c781c1ba9d618363112e
#
_entry.id   19a41bf53d61c781c1ba9d618363112e
#
_cell.length_a   1.000
_cell.length_b   1.000
_cell.length_c   1.000
_cell.angle_alpha   90.00
_cell.angle_beta   90.00
_cell.angle_gamma   90.00
#
_symmetry.space_group_name_H-M   'P 1'
#
loop_
_entity.id
_entity.type
_entity.pdbx_description
1 polymer ?
#
loop_
_entity_poly.entity_id
_entity_poly.type
_entity_poly.pdbx_seq_one_letter_code
_entity_poly.pdbx_strand_id
1 'polypeptide(L)'
;LTLLVDSSFRSADLYGWHIQLNKRLEEAAPLMSRDTTNYLPWHSSGAVCAVNITATSSDGRQKKTGWVTCGSYHFPYQVLSLDGKVCIAMPEREPQRYVSTVEVMTKAGLHTLKKIEVNHPLNIEGWKIYQLSYDTQMGKWSETSVLELVYDPWLPFVYIGLGMMMLGAVCMFLSLQRRKTESVIIPKANPETEKGAQE
;
A
#
# COMPACT_ATOMS: atom_id res chain seq x y z
N LEU A 1 -10.44 0.69 19.23
CA LEU A 1 -10.97 -0.51 18.61
C LEU A 1 -11.62 -0.13 17.27
N THR A 2 -11.34 -0.85 16.21
CA THR A 2 -11.87 -0.59 14.87
C THR A 2 -12.92 -1.63 14.52
N LEU A 3 -14.06 -1.18 14.03
CA LEU A 3 -15.14 -2.01 13.51
C LEU A 3 -15.14 -1.90 11.99
N LEU A 4 -15.00 -3.05 11.30
CA LEU A 4 -15.08 -3.09 9.86
C LEU A 4 -16.55 -3.13 9.42
N VAL A 5 -16.99 -2.10 8.70
CA VAL A 5 -18.35 -1.99 8.15
C VAL A 5 -18.29 -2.32 6.66
N ASP A 6 -18.44 -3.59 6.31
CA ASP A 6 -18.54 -4.05 4.92
C ASP A 6 -20.02 -4.11 4.45
N SER A 7 -20.26 -4.66 3.26
CA SER A 7 -21.61 -4.80 2.70
C SER A 7 -22.51 -5.77 3.48
N SER A 8 -21.93 -6.68 4.25
CA SER A 8 -22.63 -7.69 5.06
C SER A 8 -22.91 -7.22 6.48
N PHE A 9 -22.25 -6.15 6.94
CA PHE A 9 -22.42 -5.63 8.29
C PHE A 9 -23.86 -5.19 8.56
N ARG A 10 -24.42 -5.63 9.68
CA ARG A 10 -25.75 -5.23 10.14
C ARG A 10 -25.73 -4.65 11.54
N SER A 11 -25.07 -5.33 12.49
CA SER A 11 -24.94 -4.87 13.87
C SER A 11 -23.70 -5.48 14.55
N ALA A 12 -23.24 -4.83 15.60
CA ALA A 12 -22.18 -5.33 16.46
C ALA A 12 -22.31 -4.77 17.88
N ASP A 13 -21.79 -5.52 18.84
CA ASP A 13 -21.69 -5.08 20.23
C ASP A 13 -20.28 -4.60 20.56
N LEU A 14 -20.17 -3.38 21.05
CA LEU A 14 -18.90 -2.73 21.31
C LEU A 14 -18.97 -1.84 22.55
N TYR A 15 -18.07 -2.07 23.53
CA TYR A 15 -17.97 -1.27 24.76
C TYR A 15 -19.30 -1.04 25.48
N GLY A 16 -20.16 -2.07 25.54
CA GLY A 16 -21.45 -1.95 26.20
C GLY A 16 -22.52 -1.19 25.37
N TRP A 17 -22.28 -1.04 24.07
CA TRP A 17 -23.23 -0.47 23.12
C TRP A 17 -23.51 -1.46 22.01
N HIS A 18 -24.80 -1.66 21.72
CA HIS A 18 -25.28 -2.36 20.52
C HIS A 18 -25.38 -1.35 19.37
N ILE A 19 -24.56 -1.53 18.35
CA ILE A 19 -24.48 -0.63 17.20
C ILE A 19 -25.17 -1.31 16.02
N GLN A 20 -26.20 -0.67 15.47
CA GLN A 20 -26.96 -1.13 14.32
C GLN A 20 -26.77 -0.16 13.16
N LEU A 21 -26.49 -0.71 11.96
CA LEU A 21 -26.41 0.05 10.72
C LEU A 21 -27.82 0.26 10.15
N ASN A 22 -28.22 1.51 9.97
CA ASN A 22 -29.51 1.84 9.35
C ASN A 22 -29.35 2.09 7.84
N LYS A 23 -28.34 2.90 7.46
CA LYS A 23 -28.11 3.29 6.06
C LYS A 23 -26.64 3.55 5.80
N ARG A 24 -26.18 3.18 4.62
CA ARG A 24 -24.84 3.48 4.13
C ARG A 24 -24.93 4.17 2.78
N LEU A 25 -24.17 5.24 2.63
CA LEU A 25 -23.99 5.99 1.40
C LEU A 25 -22.50 6.06 1.09
N GLU A 26 -22.11 5.56 -0.08
CA GLU A 26 -20.72 5.57 -0.51
C GLU A 26 -20.25 6.96 -0.94
N GLU A 27 -21.19 7.70 -1.55
CA GLU A 27 -20.99 9.07 -2.03
C GLU A 27 -22.20 9.89 -1.62
N ALA A 28 -21.97 10.85 -0.74
CA ALA A 28 -23.02 11.66 -0.14
C ALA A 28 -22.56 13.10 0.10
N ALA A 29 -23.50 13.99 0.22
CA ALA A 29 -23.30 15.34 0.70
C ALA A 29 -24.20 15.63 1.91
N PRO A 30 -23.74 16.44 2.88
CA PRO A 30 -24.55 16.85 4.01
C PRO A 30 -25.65 17.82 3.57
N LEU A 31 -26.87 17.55 4.01
CA LEU A 31 -27.98 18.50 3.96
C LEU A 31 -28.14 19.08 5.37
N MET A 32 -27.68 20.29 5.56
CA MET A 32 -27.79 20.99 6.84
C MET A 32 -29.22 21.53 7.02
N SER A 33 -29.88 21.11 8.08
CA SER A 33 -31.09 21.73 8.61
C SER A 33 -30.75 22.38 9.95
N ARG A 34 -31.65 23.23 10.47
CA ARG A 34 -31.35 24.03 11.68
C ARG A 34 -30.87 23.19 12.89
N ASP A 35 -31.39 21.97 13.04
CA ASP A 35 -31.09 21.13 14.21
C ASP A 35 -30.49 19.77 13.88
N THR A 36 -30.43 19.38 12.61
CA THR A 36 -29.95 18.04 12.20
C THR A 36 -29.20 18.09 10.88
N THR A 37 -28.13 17.32 10.79
CA THR A 37 -27.43 17.07 9.53
C THR A 37 -27.88 15.72 8.97
N ASN A 38 -28.50 15.74 7.79
CA ASN A 38 -28.81 14.53 7.03
C ASN A 38 -27.85 14.41 5.85
N TYR A 39 -27.75 13.19 5.28
CA TYR A 39 -26.93 12.94 4.11
C TYR A 39 -27.78 12.41 2.97
N LEU A 40 -27.56 12.97 1.79
CA LEU A 40 -28.20 12.55 0.55
C LEU A 40 -27.14 11.99 -0.41
N PRO A 41 -27.52 11.01 -1.27
CA PRO A 41 -26.65 10.54 -2.36
C PRO A 41 -26.22 11.73 -3.23
N TRP A 42 -24.91 11.86 -3.46
CA TRP A 42 -24.35 12.94 -4.25
C TRP A 42 -23.07 12.47 -4.94
N HIS A 43 -23.13 12.35 -6.26
CA HIS A 43 -22.06 11.80 -7.09
C HIS A 43 -21.24 12.92 -7.75
N SER A 44 -20.50 13.66 -6.96
CA SER A 44 -19.65 14.74 -7.45
C SER A 44 -18.38 14.87 -6.60
N SER A 45 -17.44 15.67 -7.09
CA SER A 45 -16.17 15.92 -6.42
C SER A 45 -16.39 16.38 -4.97
N GLY A 46 -15.64 15.79 -4.05
CA GLY A 46 -15.74 16.07 -2.63
C GLY A 46 -16.82 15.27 -1.87
N ALA A 47 -17.59 14.38 -2.55
CA ALA A 47 -18.54 13.50 -1.87
C ALA A 47 -17.87 12.66 -0.78
N VAL A 48 -18.58 12.47 0.34
CA VAL A 48 -18.11 11.72 1.50
C VAL A 48 -18.80 10.37 1.61
N CYS A 49 -18.12 9.41 2.21
CA CYS A 49 -18.81 8.21 2.69
C CYS A 49 -19.52 8.53 4.00
N ALA A 50 -20.81 8.24 4.08
CA ALA A 50 -21.61 8.49 5.27
C ALA A 50 -22.40 7.25 5.67
N VAL A 51 -22.43 6.94 6.97
CA VAL A 51 -23.23 5.87 7.55
C VAL A 51 -24.18 6.43 8.60
N ASN A 52 -25.43 6.01 8.55
CA ASN A 52 -26.40 6.28 9.61
C ASN A 52 -26.45 5.06 10.53
N ILE A 53 -26.22 5.27 11.80
CA ILE A 53 -26.16 4.22 12.81
C ILE A 53 -27.08 4.55 13.99
N THR A 54 -27.56 3.49 14.61
CA THR A 54 -28.25 3.56 15.90
C THR A 54 -27.39 2.82 16.93
N ALA A 55 -27.03 3.49 17.99
CA ALA A 55 -26.34 2.91 19.13
C ALA A 55 -27.29 2.84 20.33
N THR A 56 -27.44 1.65 20.90
CA THR A 56 -28.26 1.39 22.09
C THR A 56 -27.35 0.87 23.20
N SER A 57 -27.41 1.47 24.37
CA SER A 57 -26.65 1.01 25.53
C SER A 57 -27.12 -0.39 25.97
N SER A 58 -26.20 -1.21 26.48
CA SER A 58 -26.52 -2.59 26.95
C SER A 58 -27.56 -2.65 28.07
N ASP A 59 -27.73 -1.56 28.83
CA ASP A 59 -28.80 -1.41 29.84
C ASP A 59 -30.14 -0.95 29.22
N GLY A 60 -30.17 -0.70 27.92
CA GLY A 60 -31.36 -0.25 27.17
C GLY A 60 -31.83 1.18 27.49
N ARG A 61 -31.14 1.90 28.40
CA ARG A 61 -31.59 3.22 28.86
C ARG A 61 -31.29 4.35 27.91
N GLN A 62 -30.23 4.19 27.09
CA GLN A 62 -29.80 5.22 26.14
C GLN A 62 -29.86 4.68 24.71
N LYS A 63 -30.44 5.46 23.84
CA LYS A 63 -30.49 5.19 22.40
C LYS A 63 -30.15 6.48 21.65
N LYS A 64 -29.16 6.41 20.78
CA LYS A 64 -28.72 7.52 19.94
C LYS A 64 -28.65 7.09 18.49
N THR A 65 -29.17 7.94 17.62
CA THR A 65 -29.12 7.71 16.17
C THR A 65 -28.49 8.92 15.52
N GLY A 66 -27.61 8.70 14.58
CA GLY A 66 -26.95 9.80 13.87
C GLY A 66 -26.10 9.32 12.71
N TRP A 67 -25.60 10.29 11.97
CA TRP A 67 -24.69 10.08 10.87
C TRP A 67 -23.25 10.18 11.33
N VAL A 68 -22.39 9.33 10.74
CA VAL A 68 -20.95 9.34 10.93
C VAL A 68 -20.28 9.36 9.56
N THR A 69 -19.28 10.22 9.39
CA THR A 69 -18.51 10.35 8.14
C THR A 69 -17.07 10.71 8.43
N CYS A 70 -16.14 10.26 7.57
CA CYS A 70 -14.74 10.66 7.61
C CYS A 70 -14.47 12.08 7.09
N GLY A 71 -15.50 12.74 6.49
CA GLY A 71 -15.29 14.01 5.82
C GLY A 71 -14.58 13.88 4.47
N SER A 72 -14.31 15.02 3.86
CA SER A 72 -13.51 15.20 2.64
C SER A 72 -12.85 16.57 2.65
N TYR A 73 -12.11 16.92 1.59
CA TYR A 73 -11.58 18.28 1.45
C TYR A 73 -12.68 19.37 1.37
N HIS A 74 -13.93 18.98 1.09
CA HIS A 74 -15.07 19.89 0.92
C HIS A 74 -16.02 19.88 2.12
N PHE A 75 -16.18 18.75 2.80
CA PHE A 75 -17.10 18.59 3.91
C PHE A 75 -16.38 18.14 5.18
N PRO A 76 -16.71 18.69 6.35
CA PRO A 76 -16.11 18.30 7.61
C PRO A 76 -16.48 16.86 7.99
N TYR A 77 -15.64 16.21 8.78
CA TYR A 77 -15.98 14.93 9.40
C TYR A 77 -17.11 15.11 10.42
N GLN A 78 -17.89 14.05 10.62
CA GLN A 78 -18.94 14.02 11.64
C GLN A 78 -18.83 12.75 12.48
N VAL A 79 -18.97 12.93 13.80
CA VAL A 79 -18.92 11.84 14.78
C VAL A 79 -20.25 11.74 15.51
N LEU A 80 -20.58 10.53 16.01
CA LEU A 80 -21.72 10.31 16.90
C LEU A 80 -21.22 10.17 18.33
N SER A 81 -21.50 11.16 19.18
CA SER A 81 -21.19 11.09 20.61
C SER A 81 -22.22 10.24 21.32
N LEU A 82 -21.78 9.19 22.03
CA LEU A 82 -22.64 8.26 22.75
C LEU A 82 -22.88 8.70 24.20
N ASP A 83 -21.81 8.96 24.91
CA ASP A 83 -21.82 9.58 26.24
C ASP A 83 -20.68 10.61 26.26
N GLY A 84 -20.55 11.40 27.27
CA GLY A 84 -19.50 12.43 27.31
C GLY A 84 -18.05 11.93 27.20
N LYS A 85 -17.82 10.62 27.09
CA LYS A 85 -16.51 9.97 27.06
C LYS A 85 -16.27 9.12 25.80
N VAL A 86 -17.31 8.64 25.16
CA VAL A 86 -17.25 7.72 24.02
C VAL A 86 -17.92 8.32 22.81
N CYS A 87 -17.26 8.28 21.67
CA CYS A 87 -17.82 8.67 20.39
C CYS A 87 -17.51 7.62 19.31
N ILE A 88 -18.36 7.55 18.29
CA ILE A 88 -18.11 6.76 17.09
C ILE A 88 -17.65 7.71 16.00
N ALA A 89 -16.48 7.44 15.46
CA ALA A 89 -15.87 8.19 14.37
C ALA A 89 -15.51 7.23 13.23
N MET A 90 -15.56 7.73 12.01
CA MET A 90 -15.11 6.99 10.83
C MET A 90 -13.70 7.47 10.48
N PRO A 91 -12.69 6.57 10.43
CA PRO A 91 -11.37 6.95 9.94
C PRO A 91 -11.41 7.27 8.46
N GLU A 92 -10.44 8.05 8.01
CA GLU A 92 -10.24 8.28 6.58
C GLU A 92 -9.96 6.94 5.87
N ARG A 93 -10.51 6.80 4.66
CA ARG A 93 -10.30 5.59 3.86
C ARG A 93 -8.91 5.59 3.27
N GLU A 94 -8.16 4.55 3.55
CA GLU A 94 -6.89 4.32 2.88
C GLU A 94 -7.13 3.87 1.44
N PRO A 95 -6.54 4.56 0.46
CA PRO A 95 -6.66 4.15 -0.94
C PRO A 95 -5.91 2.85 -1.16
N GLN A 96 -6.56 1.87 -1.76
CA GLN A 96 -5.97 0.55 -2.03
C GLN A 96 -5.15 0.52 -3.33
N ARG A 97 -5.38 1.46 -4.25
CA ARG A 97 -4.75 1.48 -5.56
C ARG A 97 -4.70 2.90 -6.12
N TYR A 98 -3.56 3.23 -6.66
CA TYR A 98 -3.33 4.50 -7.34
C TYR A 98 -3.07 4.23 -8.82
N VAL A 99 -3.93 4.75 -9.69
CA VAL A 99 -3.88 4.56 -11.14
C VAL A 99 -4.11 5.90 -11.82
N SER A 100 -3.16 6.32 -12.65
CA SER A 100 -3.32 7.48 -13.52
C SER A 100 -3.51 7.03 -14.97
N THR A 101 -4.53 7.55 -15.63
CA THR A 101 -4.70 7.37 -17.08
C THR A 101 -4.06 8.54 -17.79
N VAL A 102 -3.04 8.27 -18.59
CA VAL A 102 -2.28 9.28 -19.31
C VAL A 102 -2.38 9.06 -20.80
N GLU A 103 -2.44 10.15 -21.54
CA GLU A 103 -2.34 10.16 -22.96
C GLU A 103 -0.87 10.40 -23.34
N VAL A 104 -0.30 9.46 -24.08
CA VAL A 104 1.09 9.51 -24.51
C VAL A 104 1.15 9.81 -26.00
N MET A 105 1.83 10.90 -26.31
CA MET A 105 2.15 11.31 -27.68
C MET A 105 3.66 11.31 -27.87
N THR A 106 4.16 10.56 -28.85
CA THR A 106 5.59 10.54 -29.16
C THR A 106 5.87 11.26 -30.46
N LYS A 107 7.11 11.69 -30.65
CA LYS A 107 7.55 12.31 -31.91
C LYS A 107 7.45 11.36 -33.10
N ALA A 108 7.44 10.06 -32.87
CA ALA A 108 7.25 9.02 -33.90
C ALA A 108 5.79 8.85 -34.32
N GLY A 109 4.85 9.65 -33.77
CA GLY A 109 3.43 9.62 -34.12
C GLY A 109 2.62 8.60 -33.34
N LEU A 110 3.17 7.97 -32.31
CA LEU A 110 2.39 7.12 -31.42
C LEU A 110 1.47 8.00 -30.56
N HIS A 111 0.16 7.69 -30.63
CA HIS A 111 -0.86 8.33 -29.82
C HIS A 111 -1.67 7.24 -29.12
N THR A 112 -1.53 7.12 -27.82
CA THR A 112 -2.17 6.03 -27.07
C THR A 112 -2.50 6.42 -25.63
N LEU A 113 -3.63 5.93 -25.15
CA LEU A 113 -4.01 6.01 -23.74
C LEU A 113 -3.39 4.83 -22.97
N LYS A 114 -2.67 5.13 -21.89
CA LYS A 114 -2.04 4.14 -21.04
C LYS A 114 -2.37 4.41 -19.57
N LYS A 115 -2.40 3.33 -18.79
CA LYS A 115 -2.55 3.41 -17.34
C LYS A 115 -1.20 3.23 -16.69
N ILE A 116 -0.88 4.11 -15.75
CA ILE A 116 0.32 4.04 -14.91
C ILE A 116 -0.13 3.77 -13.49
N GLU A 117 0.49 2.80 -12.84
CA GLU A 117 0.24 2.45 -11.45
C GLU A 117 1.51 2.62 -10.63
N VAL A 118 1.36 2.83 -9.33
CA VAL A 118 2.50 2.83 -8.41
C VAL A 118 3.21 1.48 -8.49
N ASN A 119 4.53 1.48 -8.59
CA ASN A 119 5.41 0.31 -8.79
C ASN A 119 5.28 -0.42 -10.14
N HIS A 120 4.43 0.06 -11.06
CA HIS A 120 4.32 -0.46 -12.42
C HIS A 120 4.58 0.65 -13.44
N PRO A 121 5.86 0.97 -13.72
CA PRO A 121 6.20 2.04 -14.65
C PRO A 121 5.80 1.70 -16.07
N LEU A 122 5.40 2.72 -16.79
CA LEU A 122 5.14 2.61 -18.21
C LEU A 122 6.46 2.77 -18.99
N ASN A 123 6.76 1.79 -19.85
CA ASN A 123 7.95 1.83 -20.70
C ASN A 123 7.55 2.20 -22.13
N ILE A 124 8.08 3.30 -22.64
CA ILE A 124 7.83 3.77 -24.00
C ILE A 124 9.14 4.34 -24.60
N GLU A 125 9.58 3.79 -25.73
CA GLU A 125 10.75 4.28 -26.50
C GLU A 125 12.02 4.47 -25.62
N GLY A 126 12.24 3.57 -24.65
CA GLY A 126 13.38 3.63 -23.73
C GLY A 126 13.18 4.53 -22.51
N TRP A 127 12.10 5.28 -22.44
CA TRP A 127 11.69 6.03 -21.27
C TRP A 127 10.91 5.16 -20.29
N LYS A 128 11.16 5.34 -19.01
CA LYS A 128 10.36 4.78 -17.91
C LYS A 128 9.62 5.92 -17.25
N ILE A 129 8.29 5.80 -17.19
CA ILE A 129 7.41 6.80 -16.62
C ILE A 129 6.83 6.20 -15.33
N TYR A 130 7.16 6.82 -14.20
CA TYR A 130 6.70 6.43 -12.87
C TYR A 130 5.65 7.41 -12.37
N GLN A 131 4.66 6.90 -11.65
CA GLN A 131 3.78 7.74 -10.86
C GLN A 131 4.48 8.05 -9.53
N LEU A 132 4.89 9.30 -9.32
CA LEU A 132 5.60 9.73 -8.12
C LEU A 132 4.63 10.15 -7.02
N SER A 133 3.62 10.94 -7.34
CA SER A 133 2.70 11.51 -6.36
C SER A 133 1.38 11.90 -7.02
N TYR A 134 0.41 12.27 -6.21
CA TYR A 134 -0.88 12.84 -6.59
C TYR A 134 -1.32 13.85 -5.52
N ASP A 135 -2.37 14.62 -5.78
CA ASP A 135 -2.93 15.52 -4.77
C ASP A 135 -3.67 14.72 -3.69
N THR A 136 -3.01 14.56 -2.54
CA THR A 136 -3.54 13.82 -1.39
C THR A 136 -4.73 14.50 -0.72
N GLN A 137 -4.86 15.84 -0.84
CA GLN A 137 -5.97 16.57 -0.23
C GLN A 137 -7.30 16.24 -0.92
N MET A 138 -7.28 16.11 -2.23
CA MET A 138 -8.47 15.72 -3.00
C MET A 138 -8.72 14.21 -3.01
N GLY A 139 -7.74 13.38 -2.64
CA GLY A 139 -7.86 11.94 -2.56
C GLY A 139 -8.31 11.31 -3.90
N LYS A 140 -9.41 10.55 -3.88
CA LYS A 140 -9.96 9.90 -5.10
C LYS A 140 -10.46 10.89 -6.16
N TRP A 141 -10.63 12.15 -5.82
CA TRP A 141 -11.08 13.22 -6.71
C TRP A 141 -9.93 14.03 -7.30
N SER A 142 -8.69 13.61 -7.03
CA SER A 142 -7.50 14.28 -7.58
C SER A 142 -7.47 14.19 -9.09
N GLU A 143 -7.34 15.36 -9.73
CA GLU A 143 -7.17 15.49 -11.18
C GLU A 143 -5.69 15.66 -11.57
N THR A 144 -4.82 15.80 -10.56
CA THR A 144 -3.39 16.00 -10.79
C THR A 144 -2.57 14.81 -10.34
N SER A 145 -1.61 14.43 -11.19
CA SER A 145 -0.61 13.41 -10.89
C SER A 145 0.77 13.93 -11.23
N VAL A 146 1.73 13.68 -10.35
CA VAL A 146 3.14 13.98 -10.58
C VAL A 146 3.78 12.73 -11.15
N LEU A 147 4.33 12.85 -12.36
CA LEU A 147 5.01 11.77 -13.06
C LEU A 147 6.51 12.06 -13.12
N GLU A 148 7.31 11.04 -12.90
CA GLU A 148 8.75 11.06 -13.09
C GLU A 148 9.12 10.32 -14.37
N LEU A 149 9.85 10.99 -15.25
CA LEU A 149 10.33 10.42 -16.50
C LEU A 149 11.82 10.15 -16.37
N VAL A 150 12.21 8.88 -16.50
CA VAL A 150 13.60 8.43 -16.41
C VAL A 150 14.03 7.85 -17.75
N TYR A 151 15.13 8.36 -18.31
CA TYR A 151 15.79 7.79 -19.46
C TYR A 151 17.21 7.43 -19.08
N ASP A 152 17.50 6.14 -18.97
CA ASP A 152 18.82 5.64 -18.59
C ASP A 152 19.31 4.57 -19.58
N PRO A 153 20.04 4.97 -20.62
CA PRO A 153 20.60 4.05 -21.61
C PRO A 153 21.79 3.23 -21.06
N TRP A 154 22.37 3.63 -19.91
CA TRP A 154 23.53 2.95 -19.30
C TRP A 154 23.15 1.82 -18.34
N LEU A 155 21.91 1.73 -17.93
CA LEU A 155 21.42 0.73 -17.00
C LEU A 155 21.78 -0.73 -17.38
N PRO A 156 21.73 -1.16 -18.66
CA PRO A 156 22.14 -2.52 -19.03
C PRO A 156 23.61 -2.81 -18.74
N PHE A 157 24.50 -1.82 -18.93
CA PHE A 157 25.93 -1.98 -18.63
C PHE A 157 26.20 -2.15 -17.13
N VAL A 158 25.41 -1.46 -16.29
CA VAL A 158 25.49 -1.63 -14.83
C VAL A 158 25.09 -3.06 -14.44
N TYR A 159 24.02 -3.61 -15.01
CA TYR A 159 23.61 -4.99 -14.76
C TYR A 159 24.64 -6.02 -15.23
N ILE A 160 25.30 -5.79 -16.37
CA ILE A 160 26.39 -6.64 -16.85
C ILE A 160 27.54 -6.63 -15.85
N GLY A 161 27.95 -5.45 -15.37
CA GLY A 161 29.00 -5.30 -14.38
C GLY A 161 28.67 -6.00 -13.07
N LEU A 162 27.44 -5.86 -12.57
CA LEU A 162 26.97 -6.53 -11.37
C LEU A 162 26.97 -8.07 -11.56
N GLY A 163 26.53 -8.55 -12.71
CA GLY A 163 26.54 -9.97 -13.05
C GLY A 163 27.97 -10.53 -13.07
N MET A 164 28.93 -9.83 -13.67
CA MET A 164 30.34 -10.22 -13.66
C MET A 164 30.91 -10.26 -12.24
N MET A 165 30.56 -9.32 -11.39
CA MET A 165 31.00 -9.29 -9.99
C MET A 165 30.47 -10.51 -9.22
N MET A 166 29.18 -10.85 -9.39
CA MET A 166 28.60 -12.04 -8.78
C MET A 166 29.25 -13.33 -9.28
N LEU A 167 29.51 -13.43 -10.58
CA LEU A 167 30.22 -14.58 -11.17
C LEU A 167 31.63 -14.73 -10.59
N GLY A 168 32.37 -13.63 -10.47
CA GLY A 168 33.70 -13.61 -9.85
C GLY A 168 33.69 -14.09 -8.40
N ALA A 169 32.69 -13.68 -7.62
CA ALA A 169 32.51 -14.16 -6.25
C ALA A 169 32.27 -15.68 -6.19
N VAL A 170 31.39 -16.20 -7.04
CA VAL A 170 31.14 -17.65 -7.14
C VAL A 170 32.41 -18.41 -7.54
N CYS A 171 33.16 -17.93 -8.54
CA CYS A 171 34.42 -18.55 -8.93
C CYS A 171 35.45 -18.56 -7.80
N MET A 172 35.52 -17.48 -7.01
CA MET A 172 36.40 -17.40 -5.84
C MET A 172 36.02 -18.47 -4.78
N PHE A 173 34.74 -18.61 -4.46
CA PHE A 173 34.28 -19.64 -3.51
C PHE A 173 34.59 -21.06 -3.99
N LEU A 174 34.36 -21.36 -5.26
CA LEU A 174 34.68 -22.67 -5.83
C LEU A 174 36.19 -22.93 -5.82
N SER A 175 36.99 -21.92 -6.09
CA SER A 175 38.48 -22.02 -6.05
C SER A 175 38.99 -22.30 -4.63
N LEU A 176 38.41 -21.66 -3.62
CA LEU A 176 38.74 -21.91 -2.21
C LEU A 176 38.39 -23.32 -1.77
N GLN A 177 37.25 -23.86 -2.23
CA GLN A 177 36.89 -25.27 -1.94
C GLN A 177 37.87 -26.29 -2.54
N ARG A 178 38.33 -26.05 -3.79
CA ARG A 178 39.34 -26.92 -4.42
C ARG A 178 40.66 -26.94 -3.65
N ARG A 179 41.16 -25.80 -3.20
CA ARG A 179 42.39 -25.71 -2.40
C ARG A 179 42.30 -26.46 -1.08
N LYS A 180 41.14 -26.49 -0.43
CA LYS A 180 40.93 -27.30 0.81
C LYS A 180 40.97 -28.78 0.55
N THR A 181 40.57 -29.24 -0.61
CA THR A 181 40.59 -30.69 -0.96
C THR A 181 42.02 -31.16 -1.27
N GLU A 182 42.88 -30.34 -1.87
CA GLU A 182 44.28 -30.68 -2.14
C GLU A 182 45.17 -30.74 -0.89
N SER A 183 44.87 -29.92 0.14
CA SER A 183 45.66 -29.87 1.38
C SER A 183 45.41 -31.05 2.34
N VAL A 184 44.50 -31.98 2.03
CA VAL A 184 44.17 -33.18 2.84
C VAL A 184 44.92 -34.43 2.38
N ILE A 185 45.67 -34.40 1.26
CA ILE A 185 46.51 -35.49 0.83
C ILE A 185 47.87 -35.38 1.52
N ILE A 186 47.94 -35.78 2.80
CA ILE A 186 49.20 -36.02 3.51
C ILE A 186 49.85 -37.27 2.90
N PRO A 187 51.05 -37.19 2.37
CA PRO A 187 51.76 -38.40 1.93
C PRO A 187 52.03 -39.26 3.16
N LYS A 188 51.51 -40.50 3.12
CA LYS A 188 51.75 -41.53 4.14
C LYS A 188 53.28 -41.75 4.22
N ALA A 189 53.91 -41.35 5.30
CA ALA A 189 55.32 -41.60 5.55
C ALA A 189 55.60 -43.10 5.52
N ASN A 190 56.55 -43.50 4.70
CA ASN A 190 56.99 -44.87 4.54
C ASN A 190 57.80 -45.28 5.79
N PRO A 191 57.43 -46.29 6.56
CA PRO A 191 58.20 -46.76 7.76
C PRO A 191 59.27 -47.73 7.43
N GLU A 192 60.22 -47.42 6.51
CA GLU A 192 61.39 -48.22 6.22
C GLU A 192 62.65 -47.40 6.19
N THR A 193 63.13 -46.89 7.31
CA THR A 193 64.55 -46.55 7.49
C THR A 193 64.89 -46.33 8.99
N GLU A 194 64.55 -47.33 9.79
CA GLU A 194 65.13 -47.48 11.14
C GLU A 194 65.59 -48.93 11.40
N LYS A 195 66.53 -49.38 10.66
CA LYS A 195 67.42 -50.54 11.00
C LYS A 195 68.76 -50.31 10.39
N GLY A 196 69.68 -49.80 11.11
CA GLY A 196 71.05 -49.71 10.67
C GLY A 196 71.91 -48.62 11.36
N ALA A 197 71.97 -48.63 12.71
CA ALA A 197 73.05 -48.01 13.46
C ALA A 197 73.11 -48.56 14.88
N GLN A 198 73.53 -49.81 14.98
CA GLN A 198 74.17 -50.40 16.17
C GLN A 198 75.15 -51.45 15.68
N GLU A 199 76.37 -50.97 15.52
CA GLU A 199 77.64 -51.65 15.84
C GLU A 199 78.72 -50.62 15.97
#